data_eb74df880e0cf70733122a964ee01e3f
#
_entry.id   eb74df880e0cf70733122a964ee01e3f
#
_cell.length_a   1.000
_cell.length_b   1.000
_cell.length_c   1.000
_cell.angle_alpha   90.00
_cell.angle_beta   90.00
_cell.angle_gamma   90.00
#
_symmetry.space_group_name_H-M   'P 1'
#
loop_
_entity.id
_entity.type
_entity.pdbx_description
1 polymer ?
#
loop_
_entity_poly.entity_id
_entity_poly.type
_entity_poly.pdbx_seq_one_letter_code
_entity_poly.pdbx_strand_id
1 'polypeptide(L)'
;MRIFRHIFTATLGVAMTASLSSCVNNWLDQTPADGIDAETAIQTSSDLANVRTGLYAAVKGNNTLVDYYGRLMFVYGDVRGEDIQYEFNSGSGRAQFYYYMNYSTADDFGSSSSIWQTPYVVIARANRVIEAAESGKLTDAEEAQAEIAQYTAEAKVLRAMALFDLTRVYGKPYTMDQGASLG
;
A
#
# COMPACT_ATOMS: atom_id res chain seq x y z
N MET A 1 49.81 44.87 11.98
CA MET A 1 49.64 43.46 11.57
C MET A 1 48.59 42.66 12.37
N ARG A 2 48.44 42.84 13.68
CA ARG A 2 47.44 42.11 14.51
C ARG A 2 46.00 42.47 14.21
N ILE A 3 45.67 43.72 13.97
CA ILE A 3 44.31 44.23 13.70
C ILE A 3 43.77 43.69 12.38
N PHE A 4 44.55 43.62 11.33
CA PHE A 4 44.17 43.03 10.03
C PHE A 4 43.82 41.54 10.13
N ARG A 5 44.50 40.81 11.02
CA ARG A 5 44.26 39.38 11.25
C ARG A 5 42.91 39.11 11.95
N HIS A 6 42.50 40.01 12.87
CA HIS A 6 41.22 39.92 13.56
C HIS A 6 40.03 40.33 12.65
N ILE A 7 40.24 41.31 11.79
CA ILE A 7 39.24 41.71 10.80
C ILE A 7 39.03 40.59 9.80
N PHE A 8 40.07 39.92 9.31
CA PHE A 8 39.98 38.81 8.34
C PHE A 8 39.31 37.58 8.96
N THR A 9 39.57 37.26 10.22
CA THR A 9 38.90 36.15 10.92
C THR A 9 37.41 36.45 11.22
N ALA A 10 37.08 37.68 11.52
CA ALA A 10 35.70 38.09 11.76
C ALA A 10 34.85 38.09 10.47
N THR A 11 35.40 38.56 9.34
CA THR A 11 34.72 38.49 8.04
C THR A 11 34.54 37.08 7.52
N LEU A 12 35.51 36.19 7.76
CA LEU A 12 35.39 34.77 7.37
C LEU A 12 34.35 34.04 8.22
N GLY A 13 34.24 34.37 9.51
CA GLY A 13 33.21 33.83 10.41
C GLY A 13 31.80 34.23 10.01
N VAL A 14 31.57 35.50 9.63
CA VAL A 14 30.27 36.00 9.15
C VAL A 14 29.91 35.42 7.80
N ALA A 15 30.86 35.21 6.89
CA ALA A 15 30.60 34.57 5.61
C ALA A 15 30.20 33.09 5.74
N MET A 16 30.77 32.35 6.70
CA MET A 16 30.38 30.96 6.97
C MET A 16 28.98 30.81 7.60
N THR A 17 28.57 31.76 8.43
CA THR A 17 27.22 31.69 9.01
C THR A 17 26.12 32.07 8.01
N ALA A 18 26.40 32.91 7.03
CA ALA A 18 25.47 33.24 5.97
C ALA A 18 25.22 32.09 4.98
N SER A 19 26.16 31.16 4.84
CA SER A 19 25.98 29.99 3.96
C SER A 19 25.16 28.85 4.58
N LEU A 20 24.88 28.90 5.89
CA LEU A 20 24.05 27.87 6.56
C LEU A 20 22.53 28.16 6.47
N SER A 21 22.13 29.34 6.00
CA SER A 21 20.72 29.67 5.77
C SER A 21 20.23 29.29 4.36
N SER A 22 21.00 28.56 3.60
CA SER A 22 20.63 28.12 2.22
C SER A 22 19.66 26.94 2.20
N CYS A 23 19.20 26.44 3.35
CA CYS A 23 18.07 25.52 3.42
C CYS A 23 16.76 26.31 3.48
N VAL A 24 16.54 27.20 2.52
CA VAL A 24 15.29 27.93 2.41
C VAL A 24 14.38 27.17 1.45
N ASN A 25 13.38 26.57 2.06
CA ASN A 25 12.01 26.51 1.58
C ASN A 25 11.78 26.00 0.13
N ASN A 26 11.12 24.85 0.04
CA ASN A 26 10.31 24.42 -1.09
C ASN A 26 11.02 24.04 -2.41
N TRP A 27 12.34 24.15 -2.56
CA TRP A 27 12.96 23.62 -3.78
C TRP A 27 12.99 22.10 -3.84
N LEU A 28 12.83 21.43 -2.68
CA LEU A 28 12.65 19.98 -2.57
C LEU A 28 11.18 19.56 -2.67
N ASP A 29 10.25 20.47 -2.46
CA ASP A 29 8.81 20.25 -2.63
C ASP A 29 8.43 20.45 -4.10
N GLN A 30 9.03 19.62 -4.96
CA GLN A 30 8.68 19.60 -6.37
C GLN A 30 7.37 18.84 -6.53
N THR A 31 6.33 19.53 -6.95
CA THR A 31 5.13 18.86 -7.46
C THR A 31 5.52 17.99 -8.65
N PRO A 32 5.08 16.72 -8.71
CA PRO A 32 5.37 15.87 -9.85
C PRO A 32 4.92 16.54 -11.14
N ALA A 33 5.81 16.65 -12.12
CA ALA A 33 5.51 17.32 -13.40
C ALA A 33 4.38 16.59 -14.17
N ASP A 34 4.25 15.28 -13.93
CA ASP A 34 3.30 14.38 -14.62
C ASP A 34 2.29 13.74 -13.64
N GLY A 35 2.09 14.30 -12.46
CA GLY A 35 1.22 13.74 -11.44
C GLY A 35 0.37 14.79 -10.72
N ILE A 36 -0.76 14.36 -10.20
CA ILE A 36 -1.57 15.16 -9.29
C ILE A 36 -0.97 15.02 -7.90
N ASP A 37 -0.78 16.14 -7.20
CA ASP A 37 -0.35 16.14 -5.81
C ASP A 37 -1.33 15.30 -4.96
N ALA A 38 -0.78 14.40 -4.17
CA ALA A 38 -1.56 13.49 -3.34
C ALA A 38 -2.50 14.21 -2.36
N GLU A 39 -2.14 15.43 -1.92
CA GLU A 39 -2.98 16.22 -1.02
C GLU A 39 -4.15 16.90 -1.72
N THR A 40 -4.02 17.18 -3.02
CA THR A 40 -5.04 17.85 -3.83
C THR A 40 -5.82 16.91 -4.75
N ALA A 41 -5.43 15.63 -4.76
CA ALA A 41 -6.02 14.63 -5.67
C ALA A 41 -7.47 14.24 -5.34
N ILE A 42 -7.90 14.42 -4.09
CA ILE A 42 -9.22 14.00 -3.62
C ILE A 42 -9.86 15.20 -2.91
N GLN A 43 -10.73 15.90 -3.61
CA GLN A 43 -11.39 17.11 -3.10
C GLN A 43 -12.91 16.99 -3.05
N THR A 44 -13.48 16.00 -3.75
CA THR A 44 -14.93 15.78 -3.85
C THR A 44 -15.29 14.33 -3.59
N SER A 45 -16.58 14.07 -3.32
CA SER A 45 -17.12 12.70 -3.24
C SER A 45 -16.94 11.92 -4.54
N SER A 46 -16.96 12.60 -5.69
CA SER A 46 -16.67 12.00 -7.00
C SER A 46 -15.22 11.54 -7.12
N ASP A 47 -14.27 12.31 -6.63
CA ASP A 47 -12.86 11.89 -6.57
C ASP A 47 -12.70 10.70 -5.64
N LEU A 48 -13.37 10.71 -4.50
CA LEU A 48 -13.39 9.59 -3.55
C LEU A 48 -13.95 8.32 -4.20
N ALA A 49 -15.02 8.42 -5.02
CA ALA A 49 -15.58 7.29 -5.78
C ALA A 49 -14.55 6.70 -6.76
N ASN A 50 -13.74 7.54 -7.42
CA ASN A 50 -12.67 7.10 -8.31
C ASN A 50 -11.58 6.33 -7.54
N VAL A 51 -11.15 6.82 -6.40
CA VAL A 51 -10.17 6.13 -5.54
C VAL A 51 -10.73 4.81 -5.01
N ARG A 52 -12.01 4.78 -4.60
CA ARG A 52 -12.71 3.54 -4.23
C ARG A 52 -12.73 2.54 -5.38
N THR A 53 -12.99 2.97 -6.61
CA THR A 53 -12.92 2.09 -7.79
C THR A 53 -11.52 1.52 -7.97
N GLY A 54 -10.48 2.33 -7.76
CA GLY A 54 -9.10 1.89 -7.73
C GLY A 54 -8.80 0.86 -6.63
N LEU A 55 -9.47 0.94 -5.48
CA LEU A 55 -9.38 -0.06 -4.41
C LEU A 55 -9.95 -1.42 -4.86
N TYR A 56 -11.13 -1.45 -5.46
CA TYR A 56 -11.70 -2.68 -6.01
C TYR A 56 -10.85 -3.28 -7.15
N ALA A 57 -10.24 -2.42 -7.96
CA ALA A 57 -9.30 -2.86 -8.98
C ALA A 57 -8.07 -3.57 -8.37
N ALA A 58 -7.61 -3.16 -7.19
CA ALA A 58 -6.55 -3.87 -6.48
C ALA A 58 -6.97 -5.24 -5.97
N VAL A 59 -8.20 -5.38 -5.49
CA VAL A 59 -8.76 -6.67 -5.06
C VAL A 59 -8.86 -7.64 -6.23
N LYS A 60 -9.36 -7.17 -7.37
CA LYS A 60 -9.47 -7.96 -8.59
C LYS A 60 -8.11 -8.30 -9.19
N GLY A 61 -7.19 -7.34 -9.20
CA GLY A 61 -5.95 -7.41 -9.94
C GLY A 61 -6.07 -6.98 -11.41
N ASN A 62 -4.93 -6.82 -12.06
CA ASN A 62 -4.82 -6.49 -13.47
C ASN A 62 -3.46 -6.98 -14.00
N ASN A 63 -3.10 -6.65 -15.24
CA ASN A 63 -1.82 -7.04 -15.84
C ASN A 63 -0.57 -6.56 -15.08
N THR A 64 -0.71 -5.52 -14.25
CA THR A 64 0.39 -4.94 -13.46
C THR A 64 0.35 -5.40 -12.00
N LEU A 65 -0.87 -5.57 -11.46
CA LEU A 65 -1.10 -6.09 -10.11
C LEU A 65 -1.55 -7.53 -10.21
N VAL A 66 -0.92 -8.40 -9.44
CA VAL A 66 -1.31 -9.81 -9.38
C VAL A 66 -2.71 -9.92 -8.79
N ASP A 67 -3.50 -10.78 -9.38
CA ASP A 67 -4.91 -11.00 -9.05
C ASP A 67 -5.06 -11.54 -7.63
N TYR A 68 -5.48 -10.74 -6.69
CA TYR A 68 -5.65 -11.14 -5.30
C TYR A 68 -6.83 -12.10 -5.15
N TYR A 69 -8.05 -11.61 -5.21
CA TYR A 69 -9.25 -12.45 -5.19
C TYR A 69 -9.63 -12.99 -6.57
N GLY A 70 -9.10 -12.42 -7.64
CA GLY A 70 -9.30 -12.95 -8.97
C GLY A 70 -8.63 -14.32 -9.20
N ARG A 71 -7.56 -14.63 -8.44
CA ARG A 71 -6.80 -15.86 -8.63
C ARG A 71 -6.11 -16.39 -7.39
N LEU A 72 -5.30 -15.58 -6.71
CA LEU A 72 -4.34 -16.06 -5.71
C LEU A 72 -5.00 -16.80 -4.55
N MET A 73 -6.10 -16.30 -4.04
CA MET A 73 -6.78 -16.91 -2.90
C MET A 73 -7.34 -18.29 -3.27
N PHE A 74 -7.86 -18.46 -4.49
CA PHE A 74 -8.30 -19.76 -5.00
C PHE A 74 -7.12 -20.72 -5.16
N VAL A 75 -6.08 -20.27 -5.87
CA VAL A 75 -4.91 -21.12 -6.12
C VAL A 75 -4.23 -21.53 -4.83
N TYR A 76 -4.10 -20.60 -3.88
CA TYR A 76 -3.48 -20.89 -2.59
C TYR A 76 -4.33 -21.81 -1.70
N GLY A 77 -5.64 -21.61 -1.66
CA GLY A 77 -6.55 -22.37 -0.82
C GLY A 77 -6.99 -23.68 -1.45
N ASP A 78 -7.66 -23.58 -2.59
CA ASP A 78 -8.47 -24.67 -3.14
C ASP A 78 -7.63 -25.74 -3.86
N VAL A 79 -6.57 -25.32 -4.58
CA VAL A 79 -5.70 -26.27 -5.31
C VAL A 79 -4.94 -27.23 -4.38
N ARG A 80 -4.83 -26.86 -3.10
CA ARG A 80 -4.23 -27.70 -2.05
C ARG A 80 -5.21 -28.69 -1.41
N GLY A 81 -6.50 -28.44 -1.64
CA GLY A 81 -7.57 -29.30 -1.17
C GLY A 81 -7.83 -30.46 -2.13
N GLU A 82 -8.94 -31.17 -1.88
CA GLU A 82 -9.36 -32.31 -2.66
C GLU A 82 -10.39 -31.96 -3.73
N ASP A 83 -10.97 -30.74 -3.67
CA ASP A 83 -12.08 -30.33 -4.54
C ASP A 83 -11.62 -29.86 -5.92
N ILE A 84 -10.37 -29.38 -6.05
CA ILE A 84 -9.81 -28.86 -7.30
C ILE A 84 -8.49 -29.58 -7.62
N GLN A 85 -8.40 -30.10 -8.83
CA GLN A 85 -7.19 -30.74 -9.33
C GLN A 85 -6.47 -29.85 -10.32
N TYR A 86 -5.16 -29.74 -10.17
CA TYR A 86 -4.29 -29.08 -11.13
C TYR A 86 -4.04 -29.99 -12.35
N GLU A 87 -4.25 -29.45 -13.54
CA GLU A 87 -3.93 -30.16 -14.77
C GLU A 87 -2.45 -29.98 -15.17
N PHE A 88 -1.68 -31.04 -15.14
CA PHE A 88 -0.24 -31.02 -15.40
C PHE A 88 0.15 -30.56 -16.82
N ASN A 89 -0.74 -30.74 -17.78
CA ASN A 89 -0.48 -30.45 -19.19
C ASN A 89 -0.74 -29.00 -19.56
N SER A 90 -1.21 -28.15 -18.63
CA SER A 90 -1.58 -26.77 -18.93
C SER A 90 -0.41 -25.85 -19.28
N GLY A 91 0.83 -26.29 -19.12
CA GLY A 91 2.05 -25.58 -19.50
C GLY A 91 2.34 -24.28 -18.76
N SER A 92 1.40 -23.77 -17.95
CA SER A 92 1.56 -22.48 -17.30
C SER A 92 2.31 -22.52 -15.96
N GLY A 93 2.40 -23.69 -15.33
CA GLY A 93 3.05 -23.87 -14.03
C GLY A 93 2.49 -23.06 -12.86
N ARG A 94 1.50 -22.21 -13.11
CA ARG A 94 1.04 -21.18 -12.16
C ARG A 94 0.47 -21.71 -10.85
N ALA A 95 -0.12 -22.91 -10.86
CA ALA A 95 -0.69 -23.55 -9.69
C ALA A 95 0.16 -24.71 -9.18
N GLN A 96 1.22 -25.08 -9.89
CA GLN A 96 2.01 -26.27 -9.63
C GLN A 96 2.61 -26.29 -8.22
N PHE A 97 3.16 -25.20 -7.77
CA PHE A 97 3.77 -25.11 -6.45
C PHE A 97 2.75 -25.33 -5.32
N TYR A 98 1.55 -24.82 -5.49
CA TYR A 98 0.48 -24.99 -4.51
C TYR A 98 -0.03 -26.42 -4.49
N TYR A 99 -0.20 -27.00 -5.65
CA TYR A 99 -0.63 -28.39 -5.79
C TYR A 99 0.36 -29.38 -5.15
N TYR A 100 1.65 -29.20 -5.36
CA TYR A 100 2.67 -30.02 -4.74
C TYR A 100 2.97 -29.67 -3.30
N MET A 101 2.32 -28.66 -2.74
CA MET A 101 2.64 -28.13 -1.40
C MET A 101 4.14 -27.83 -1.21
N ASN A 102 4.79 -27.45 -2.28
CA ASN A 102 6.23 -27.24 -2.33
C ASN A 102 6.52 -25.78 -2.05
N TYR A 103 6.49 -25.38 -0.77
CA TYR A 103 6.73 -24.01 -0.35
C TYR A 103 8.15 -23.84 0.11
N SER A 104 8.81 -22.91 -0.51
CA SER A 104 10.00 -22.31 0.05
C SER A 104 9.65 -20.95 0.61
N THR A 105 10.03 -20.69 1.85
CA THR A 105 9.87 -19.37 2.46
C THR A 105 10.71 -18.30 1.77
N ALA A 106 11.70 -18.71 1.00
CA ALA A 106 12.60 -17.80 0.29
C ALA A 106 12.13 -17.48 -1.13
N ASP A 107 11.51 -18.46 -1.81
CA ASP A 107 11.17 -18.32 -3.22
C ASP A 107 9.72 -17.95 -3.46
N ASP A 108 9.00 -17.84 -2.38
CA ASP A 108 7.71 -17.23 -2.31
C ASP A 108 6.92 -17.31 -3.62
N PHE A 109 6.57 -18.53 -4.01
CA PHE A 109 5.56 -18.74 -5.02
C PHE A 109 5.91 -18.23 -6.44
N GLY A 110 7.18 -18.31 -6.80
CA GLY A 110 7.65 -17.75 -8.07
C GLY A 110 7.52 -16.24 -8.04
N SER A 111 7.61 -15.52 -9.06
CA SER A 111 7.51 -14.05 -9.12
C SER A 111 6.40 -13.39 -8.28
N SER A 112 5.86 -14.08 -7.29
CA SER A 112 4.70 -13.65 -6.55
C SER A 112 4.89 -13.71 -5.05
N SER A 113 5.73 -12.87 -4.55
CA SER A 113 5.50 -12.14 -3.30
C SER A 113 4.04 -11.66 -3.17
N SER A 114 3.20 -12.11 -4.03
CA SER A 114 1.89 -11.58 -4.32
C SER A 114 0.86 -11.87 -3.24
N ILE A 115 0.94 -12.99 -2.52
CA ILE A 115 0.08 -13.24 -1.37
C ILE A 115 0.47 -12.34 -0.19
N TRP A 116 1.73 -11.96 -0.07
CA TRP A 116 2.16 -10.95 0.88
C TRP A 116 1.91 -9.54 0.37
N GLN A 117 2.39 -9.23 -0.83
CA GLN A 117 2.40 -7.86 -1.36
C GLN A 117 1.00 -7.35 -1.72
N THR A 118 0.17 -8.17 -2.37
CA THR A 118 -1.09 -7.68 -2.92
C THR A 118 -2.11 -7.27 -1.86
N PRO A 119 -2.28 -8.00 -0.72
CA PRO A 119 -3.11 -7.50 0.37
C PRO A 119 -2.65 -6.16 0.93
N TYR A 120 -1.34 -5.90 1.00
CA TYR A 120 -0.83 -4.60 1.43
C TYR A 120 -1.15 -3.47 0.44
N VAL A 121 -1.20 -3.76 -0.86
CA VAL A 121 -1.69 -2.78 -1.86
C VAL A 121 -3.15 -2.45 -1.62
N VAL A 122 -3.98 -3.46 -1.31
CA VAL A 122 -5.39 -3.26 -0.94
C VAL A 122 -5.50 -2.42 0.34
N ILE A 123 -4.73 -2.75 1.38
CA ILE A 123 -4.69 -2.02 2.65
C ILE A 123 -4.30 -0.56 2.43
N ALA A 124 -3.24 -0.30 1.64
CA ALA A 124 -2.79 1.06 1.35
C ALA A 124 -3.86 1.87 0.62
N ARG A 125 -4.52 1.29 -0.39
CA ARG A 125 -5.61 1.95 -1.10
C ARG A 125 -6.85 2.16 -0.23
N ALA A 126 -7.19 1.20 0.63
CA ALA A 126 -8.28 1.35 1.59
C ALA A 126 -8.00 2.47 2.59
N ASN A 127 -6.77 2.56 3.12
CA ASN A 127 -6.36 3.66 3.99
C ASN A 127 -6.52 5.01 3.28
N ARG A 128 -6.15 5.09 2.00
CA ARG A 128 -6.30 6.33 1.23
C ARG A 128 -7.75 6.80 1.12
N VAL A 129 -8.71 5.87 0.90
CA VAL A 129 -10.14 6.20 0.91
C VAL A 129 -10.59 6.69 2.28
N ILE A 130 -10.19 5.99 3.35
CA ILE A 130 -10.59 6.30 4.73
C ILE A 130 -10.02 7.67 5.15
N GLU A 131 -8.73 7.90 4.92
CA GLU A 131 -8.06 9.14 5.25
C GLU A 131 -8.68 10.34 4.51
N ALA A 132 -8.98 10.19 3.22
CA ALA A 132 -9.60 11.24 2.45
C ALA A 132 -11.02 11.56 2.96
N ALA A 133 -11.81 10.53 3.26
CA ALA A 133 -13.17 10.69 3.79
C ALA A 133 -13.19 11.36 5.18
N GLU A 134 -12.21 11.03 6.03
CA GLU A 134 -12.12 11.52 7.40
C GLU A 134 -11.32 12.83 7.51
N SER A 135 -10.73 13.32 6.43
CA SER A 135 -9.85 14.51 6.41
C SER A 135 -10.57 15.84 6.70
N GLY A 136 -11.89 15.90 6.48
CA GLY A 136 -12.65 17.15 6.49
C GLY A 136 -12.35 18.09 5.32
N LYS A 137 -11.64 17.62 4.28
CA LYS A 137 -11.23 18.43 3.11
C LYS A 137 -12.17 18.30 1.92
N LEU A 138 -13.16 17.40 1.95
CA LEU A 138 -14.11 17.21 0.85
C LEU A 138 -15.06 18.41 0.79
N THR A 139 -15.12 19.05 -0.36
CA THR A 139 -15.87 20.30 -0.56
C THR A 139 -17.38 20.13 -0.62
N ASP A 140 -17.84 18.90 -0.90
CA ASP A 140 -19.23 18.48 -1.00
C ASP A 140 -19.65 17.50 0.11
N ALA A 141 -18.96 17.53 1.25
CA ALA A 141 -19.14 16.54 2.32
C ALA A 141 -20.53 16.53 2.93
N GLU A 142 -21.20 17.69 3.01
CA GLU A 142 -22.55 17.80 3.57
C GLU A 142 -23.60 17.19 2.63
N GLU A 143 -23.47 17.45 1.32
CA GLU A 143 -24.40 16.98 0.29
C GLU A 143 -24.25 15.48 0.01
N ALA A 144 -23.00 14.97 0.08
CA ALA A 144 -22.65 13.59 -0.26
C ALA A 144 -22.41 12.68 0.96
N GLN A 145 -22.91 13.06 2.14
CA GLN A 145 -22.63 12.36 3.40
C GLN A 145 -22.91 10.85 3.34
N ALA A 146 -24.01 10.43 2.73
CA ALA A 146 -24.40 9.04 2.64
C ALA A 146 -23.43 8.22 1.77
N GLU A 147 -23.01 8.78 0.63
CA GLU A 147 -22.07 8.14 -0.29
C GLU A 147 -20.68 8.05 0.33
N ILE A 148 -20.21 9.10 0.96
CA ILE A 148 -18.92 9.12 1.67
C ILE A 148 -18.90 8.07 2.79
N ALA A 149 -19.98 7.96 3.56
CA ALA A 149 -20.12 6.96 4.61
C ALA A 149 -20.09 5.53 4.04
N GLN A 150 -20.78 5.31 2.91
CA GLN A 150 -20.77 4.02 2.21
C GLN A 150 -19.35 3.67 1.73
N TYR A 151 -18.65 4.58 1.03
CA TYR A 151 -17.30 4.32 0.50
C TYR A 151 -16.28 4.05 1.61
N THR A 152 -16.43 4.74 2.72
CA THR A 152 -15.61 4.54 3.93
C THR A 152 -15.86 3.15 4.53
N ALA A 153 -17.12 2.73 4.63
CA ALA A 153 -17.48 1.41 5.15
C ALA A 153 -16.93 0.29 4.26
N GLU A 154 -17.09 0.41 2.93
CA GLU A 154 -16.54 -0.54 1.97
C GLU A 154 -15.01 -0.65 2.09
N ALA A 155 -14.31 0.48 2.21
CA ALA A 155 -12.86 0.48 2.38
C ALA A 155 -12.43 -0.19 3.70
N LYS A 156 -13.15 0.04 4.79
CA LYS A 156 -12.91 -0.61 6.09
C LYS A 156 -13.11 -2.12 6.01
N VAL A 157 -14.14 -2.59 5.29
CA VAL A 157 -14.39 -4.03 5.07
C VAL A 157 -13.26 -4.66 4.26
N LEU A 158 -12.87 -4.06 3.13
CA LEU A 158 -11.82 -4.60 2.28
C LEU A 158 -10.45 -4.60 2.98
N ARG A 159 -10.17 -3.59 3.81
CA ARG A 159 -8.98 -3.55 4.67
C ARG A 159 -8.98 -4.69 5.69
N ALA A 160 -10.11 -4.90 6.36
CA ALA A 160 -10.24 -5.97 7.35
C ALA A 160 -10.09 -7.35 6.70
N MET A 161 -10.68 -7.55 5.50
CA MET A 161 -10.53 -8.78 4.72
C MET A 161 -9.06 -9.05 4.37
N ALA A 162 -8.34 -8.04 3.90
CA ALA A 162 -6.92 -8.19 3.55
C ALA A 162 -6.04 -8.51 4.78
N LEU A 163 -6.30 -7.86 5.91
CA LEU A 163 -5.61 -8.17 7.18
C LEU A 163 -5.92 -9.57 7.68
N PHE A 164 -7.18 -10.00 7.57
CA PHE A 164 -7.58 -11.35 7.95
C PHE A 164 -6.88 -12.41 7.10
N ASP A 165 -6.78 -12.20 5.78
CA ASP A 165 -6.08 -13.12 4.89
C ASP A 165 -4.58 -13.19 5.18
N LEU A 166 -3.94 -12.06 5.43
CA LEU A 166 -2.53 -12.04 5.87
C LEU A 166 -2.34 -12.84 7.16
N THR A 167 -3.24 -12.65 8.13
CA THR A 167 -3.19 -13.39 9.40
C THR A 167 -3.40 -14.88 9.18
N ARG A 168 -4.36 -15.27 8.32
CA ARG A 168 -4.63 -16.68 8.00
C ARG A 168 -3.45 -17.38 7.34
N VAL A 169 -2.75 -16.66 6.46
CA VAL A 169 -1.66 -17.23 5.66
C VAL A 169 -0.33 -17.23 6.41
N TYR A 170 -0.03 -16.15 7.14
CA TYR A 170 1.27 -15.92 7.75
C TYR A 170 1.27 -15.98 9.28
N GLY A 171 0.10 -15.82 9.91
CA GLY A 171 -0.03 -15.91 11.37
C GLY A 171 0.11 -17.34 11.86
N LYS A 172 0.55 -17.49 13.09
CA LYS A 172 0.58 -18.79 13.76
C LYS A 172 -0.83 -19.19 14.17
N PRO A 173 -1.25 -20.45 13.93
CA PRO A 173 -2.53 -20.92 14.42
C PRO A 173 -2.56 -20.92 15.96
N TYR A 174 -3.69 -20.56 16.52
CA TYR A 174 -3.91 -20.50 17.97
C TYR A 174 -3.48 -21.77 18.71
N THR A 175 -3.62 -22.92 18.07
CA THR A 175 -3.24 -24.23 18.61
C THR A 175 -1.74 -24.41 18.85
N MET A 176 -0.89 -23.57 18.25
CA MET A 176 0.57 -23.69 18.42
C MET A 176 1.08 -23.04 19.71
N ASP A 177 0.51 -21.90 20.09
CA ASP A 177 1.02 -21.13 21.24
C ASP A 177 -0.07 -20.42 22.04
N GLN A 178 -1.32 -20.79 21.84
CA GLN A 178 -2.49 -20.20 22.49
C GLN A 178 -2.61 -18.68 22.31
N GLY A 179 -2.08 -18.18 21.18
CA GLY A 179 -2.12 -16.75 20.87
C GLY A 179 -1.03 -15.91 21.57
N ALA A 180 -0.02 -16.55 22.15
CA ALA A 180 1.07 -15.84 22.84
C ALA A 180 2.01 -15.09 21.88
N SER A 181 2.11 -15.53 20.62
CA SER A 181 2.85 -14.83 19.59
C SER A 181 1.95 -13.86 18.85
N LEU A 182 2.45 -12.66 18.61
CA LEU A 182 1.87 -11.79 17.61
C LEU A 182 2.08 -12.44 16.23
N GLY A 183 1.02 -12.55 15.45
CA GLY A 183 1.04 -13.06 14.10
C GLY A 183 1.80 -12.16 13.14
#